data_8d89a29a6bfef4453c1aacf39cc3f963
#
_entry.id   8d89a29a6bfef4453c1aacf39cc3f963
#
_cell.length_a   1.000
_cell.length_b   1.000
_cell.length_c   1.000
_cell.angle_alpha   90.00
_cell.angle_beta   90.00
_cell.angle_gamma   90.00
#
_symmetry.space_group_name_H-M   'P 1'
#
loop_
_entity.id
_entity.type
_entity.pdbx_description
1 polymer ?
#
loop_
_entity_poly.entity_id
_entity_poly.type
_entity_poly.pdbx_seq_one_letter_code
_entity_poly.pdbx_strand_id
1 'polypeptide(L)'
;MAVAQCPASCGELIQGWILGSEKLVSCPVEWYSTVEVSSGSPLTDERPLSRAMVDRLLQYWQYPAHMSQDIRIDVQSTIPVAKGMASSTADIAATAIATAHYLGHQLDEQTLAQLCVSLEPTDSTVFRKLTLFDHNDASTQIGCESQPQLDLLVLESPETLRTADYHRIPRHSGLQAGAAALRRAWDKVQEACVSQNPYRLGEAATLSATASQLLLPKPDFDSLLALVEECDLYGVNVAHSGSVVGLMLDRTRHDVDYIKWMLAQKKLTVHWPQQHLLRMVTGGVELQ
;
A
#
# COMPACT_ATOMS: atom_id res chain seq x y z
N MET A 1 -14.55 15.64 -18.48
CA MET A 1 -13.21 15.15 -18.15
C MET A 1 -13.00 15.31 -16.65
N ALA A 2 -12.48 14.31 -16.00
CA ALA A 2 -12.14 14.32 -14.58
C ALA A 2 -10.82 13.58 -14.38
N VAL A 3 -9.97 14.09 -13.48
CA VAL A 3 -8.65 13.51 -13.19
C VAL A 3 -8.54 13.27 -11.69
N ALA A 4 -8.08 12.09 -11.30
CA ALA A 4 -7.81 11.76 -9.92
C ALA A 4 -6.47 11.02 -9.77
N GLN A 5 -5.85 11.14 -8.60
CA GLN A 5 -4.62 10.41 -8.28
C GLN A 5 -4.74 9.68 -6.96
N CYS A 6 -4.10 8.51 -6.87
CA CYS A 6 -4.02 7.72 -5.65
C CYS A 6 -2.56 7.33 -5.39
N PRO A 7 -2.07 7.41 -4.13
CA PRO A 7 -0.69 7.07 -3.82
C PRO A 7 -0.46 5.55 -3.84
N ALA A 8 0.77 5.17 -4.19
CA ALA A 8 1.31 3.84 -3.97
C ALA A 8 1.49 3.54 -2.47
N SER A 9 1.80 2.30 -2.15
CA SER A 9 2.29 1.88 -0.84
C SER A 9 3.71 1.33 -0.93
N CYS A 10 4.54 1.58 0.07
CA CYS A 10 5.73 0.77 0.28
C CYS A 10 5.37 -0.39 1.21
N GLY A 11 4.72 -1.43 0.68
CA GLY A 11 4.20 -2.53 1.50
C GLY A 11 3.27 -2.04 2.61
N GLU A 12 3.31 -2.72 3.75
CA GLU A 12 2.46 -2.43 4.90
C GLU A 12 3.29 -2.07 6.13
N LEU A 13 2.81 -1.09 6.91
CA LEU A 13 3.31 -0.84 8.27
C LEU A 13 3.03 -2.04 9.18
N ILE A 14 1.81 -2.58 9.10
CA ILE A 14 1.45 -3.84 9.75
C ILE A 14 0.49 -4.63 8.87
N GLN A 15 0.62 -5.97 8.89
CA GLN A 15 -0.36 -6.88 8.28
C GLN A 15 -0.35 -8.24 8.98
N GLY A 16 -1.54 -8.79 9.18
CA GLY A 16 -1.75 -10.16 9.63
C GLY A 16 -3.00 -10.31 10.49
N TRP A 17 -3.02 -11.29 11.40
CA TRP A 17 -4.18 -11.56 12.24
C TRP A 17 -4.27 -10.55 13.37
N ILE A 18 -5.18 -9.57 13.24
CA ILE A 18 -5.34 -8.45 14.17
C ILE A 18 -6.82 -8.27 14.48
N LEU A 19 -7.19 -8.24 15.78
CA LEU A 19 -8.58 -8.06 16.22
C LEU A 19 -9.57 -9.03 15.56
N GLY A 20 -9.18 -10.29 15.38
CA GLY A 20 -10.08 -11.37 14.97
C GLY A 20 -10.17 -11.67 13.48
N SER A 21 -9.49 -10.90 12.61
CA SER A 21 -9.36 -11.20 11.17
C SER A 21 -8.01 -10.75 10.60
N GLU A 22 -7.75 -11.08 9.34
CA GLU A 22 -6.56 -10.60 8.63
C GLU A 22 -6.77 -9.14 8.22
N LYS A 23 -5.93 -8.25 8.72
CA LYS A 23 -5.99 -6.81 8.51
C LYS A 23 -4.63 -6.24 8.17
N LEU A 24 -4.64 -5.06 7.58
CA LEU A 24 -3.42 -4.33 7.26
C LEU A 24 -3.55 -2.83 7.56
N VAL A 25 -2.38 -2.18 7.67
CA VAL A 25 -2.19 -0.74 7.54
C VAL A 25 -1.12 -0.53 6.49
N SER A 26 -1.47 0.03 5.35
CA SER A 26 -0.53 0.35 4.27
C SER A 26 0.43 1.47 4.66
N CYS A 27 1.55 1.58 3.95
CA CYS A 27 2.52 2.66 4.08
C CYS A 27 2.49 3.55 2.82
N PRO A 28 1.57 4.53 2.72
CA PRO A 28 1.42 5.35 1.51
C PRO A 28 2.67 6.18 1.24
N VAL A 29 3.10 6.23 -0.03
CA VAL A 29 4.31 6.95 -0.46
C VAL A 29 4.05 7.86 -1.66
N GLU A 30 4.87 8.89 -1.83
CA GLU A 30 4.80 9.90 -2.89
C GLU A 30 5.13 9.34 -4.30
N TRP A 31 4.40 8.31 -4.69
CA TRP A 31 4.43 7.69 -6.02
C TRP A 31 2.99 7.40 -6.42
N TYR A 32 2.51 7.97 -7.50
CA TYR A 32 1.08 8.02 -7.77
C TYR A 32 0.67 7.28 -9.04
N SER A 33 -0.53 6.72 -9.01
CA SER A 33 -1.31 6.43 -10.21
C SER A 33 -2.27 7.59 -10.46
N THR A 34 -2.21 8.18 -11.66
CA THR A 34 -3.11 9.25 -12.10
C THR A 34 -4.03 8.70 -13.18
N VAL A 35 -5.33 8.91 -13.02
CA VAL A 35 -6.35 8.42 -13.95
C VAL A 35 -7.18 9.58 -14.46
N GLU A 36 -7.25 9.69 -15.79
CA GLU A 36 -8.19 10.57 -16.48
C GLU A 36 -9.40 9.77 -16.97
N VAL A 37 -10.59 10.28 -16.68
CA VAL A 37 -11.86 9.78 -17.23
C VAL A 37 -12.50 10.85 -18.11
N SER A 38 -12.80 10.50 -19.33
CA SER A 38 -13.36 11.42 -20.33
C SER A 38 -14.39 10.72 -21.23
N SER A 39 -15.11 11.53 -22.04
CA SER A 39 -15.99 10.98 -23.07
C SER A 39 -15.17 10.39 -24.22
N GLY A 40 -15.52 9.19 -24.65
CA GLY A 40 -14.87 8.51 -25.78
C GLY A 40 -14.94 7.01 -25.67
N SER A 41 -14.60 6.33 -26.77
CA SER A 41 -14.51 4.86 -26.75
C SER A 41 -13.35 4.38 -25.89
N PRO A 42 -13.48 3.20 -25.23
CA PRO A 42 -12.40 2.56 -24.49
C PRO A 42 -11.10 2.46 -25.28
N LEU A 43 -9.97 2.66 -24.61
CA LEU A 43 -8.64 2.42 -25.19
C LEU A 43 -8.36 0.91 -25.24
N THR A 44 -7.54 0.48 -26.19
CA THR A 44 -7.19 -0.94 -26.37
C THR A 44 -6.28 -1.49 -25.27
N ASP A 45 -5.60 -0.61 -24.54
CA ASP A 45 -4.62 -0.91 -23.48
C ASP A 45 -5.11 -0.52 -22.09
N GLU A 46 -6.42 -0.26 -21.92
CA GLU A 46 -6.99 -0.01 -20.59
C GLU A 46 -6.75 -1.17 -19.63
N ARG A 47 -6.47 -0.84 -18.38
CA ARG A 47 -6.30 -1.85 -17.33
C ARG A 47 -7.64 -2.53 -17.03
N PRO A 48 -7.71 -3.88 -17.03
CA PRO A 48 -8.99 -4.60 -16.90
C PRO A 48 -9.76 -4.25 -15.62
N LEU A 49 -9.06 -4.06 -14.50
CA LEU A 49 -9.72 -3.73 -13.22
C LEU A 49 -10.22 -2.27 -13.18
N SER A 50 -9.54 -1.33 -13.84
CA SER A 50 -10.06 0.03 -14.03
C SER A 50 -11.36 0.02 -14.84
N ARG A 51 -11.42 -0.77 -15.92
CA ARG A 51 -12.66 -0.94 -16.69
C ARG A 51 -13.76 -1.59 -15.85
N ALA A 52 -13.44 -2.65 -15.09
CA ALA A 52 -14.38 -3.29 -14.19
C ALA A 52 -14.91 -2.34 -13.10
N MET A 53 -14.10 -1.38 -12.63
CA MET A 53 -14.54 -0.36 -11.68
C MET A 53 -15.55 0.61 -12.33
N VAL A 54 -15.35 1.04 -13.56
CA VAL A 54 -16.35 1.87 -14.28
C VAL A 54 -17.66 1.10 -14.39
N ASP A 55 -17.63 -0.17 -14.82
CA ASP A 55 -18.83 -1.00 -14.94
C ASP A 55 -19.54 -1.17 -13.59
N ARG A 56 -18.77 -1.35 -12.52
CA ARG A 56 -19.28 -1.46 -11.15
C ARG A 56 -19.97 -0.18 -10.69
N LEU A 57 -19.43 0.98 -10.99
CA LEU A 57 -20.01 2.28 -10.65
C LEU A 57 -21.29 2.56 -11.44
N LEU A 58 -21.30 2.26 -12.72
CA LEU A 58 -22.50 2.38 -13.53
C LEU A 58 -23.63 1.49 -12.96
N GLN A 59 -23.31 0.26 -12.56
CA GLN A 59 -24.27 -0.63 -11.90
C GLN A 59 -24.72 -0.06 -10.54
N TYR A 60 -23.80 0.45 -9.73
CA TYR A 60 -24.07 1.01 -8.41
C TYR A 60 -25.06 2.18 -8.46
N TRP A 61 -24.91 3.06 -9.46
CA TRP A 61 -25.84 4.19 -9.69
C TRP A 61 -26.97 3.88 -10.69
N GLN A 62 -27.14 2.62 -11.08
CA GLN A 62 -28.19 2.17 -11.99
C GLN A 62 -28.19 2.85 -13.37
N TYR A 63 -27.01 3.20 -13.88
CA TYR A 63 -26.84 3.65 -15.25
C TYR A 63 -26.93 2.49 -16.23
N PRO A 64 -27.37 2.75 -17.49
CA PRO A 64 -27.38 1.74 -18.54
C PRO A 64 -25.96 1.21 -18.81
N ALA A 65 -25.78 -0.11 -18.86
CA ALA A 65 -24.47 -0.74 -19.05
C ALA A 65 -23.74 -0.30 -20.34
N HIS A 66 -24.48 0.07 -21.41
CA HIS A 66 -23.88 0.52 -22.66
C HIS A 66 -23.09 1.84 -22.51
N MET A 67 -23.37 2.66 -21.48
CA MET A 67 -22.61 3.88 -21.22
C MET A 67 -21.13 3.63 -20.96
N SER A 68 -20.76 2.41 -20.53
CA SER A 68 -19.36 2.02 -20.37
C SER A 68 -18.54 2.18 -21.68
N GLN A 69 -19.19 2.01 -22.83
CA GLN A 69 -18.55 2.16 -24.15
C GLN A 69 -18.32 3.61 -24.58
N ASP A 70 -18.93 4.57 -23.88
CA ASP A 70 -18.79 6.00 -24.13
C ASP A 70 -17.84 6.68 -23.11
N ILE A 71 -17.25 5.88 -22.22
CA ILE A 71 -16.31 6.33 -21.17
C ILE A 71 -14.91 5.81 -21.49
N ARG A 72 -13.98 6.72 -21.70
CA ARG A 72 -12.54 6.44 -21.87
C ARG A 72 -11.81 6.58 -20.55
N ILE A 73 -10.89 5.66 -20.28
CA ILE A 73 -10.00 5.67 -19.14
C ILE A 73 -8.56 5.75 -19.65
N ASP A 74 -7.79 6.72 -19.16
CA ASP A 74 -6.34 6.80 -19.37
C ASP A 74 -5.63 6.71 -18.01
N VAL A 75 -4.81 5.67 -17.85
CA VAL A 75 -4.08 5.40 -16.58
C VAL A 75 -2.60 5.69 -16.79
N GLN A 76 -2.09 6.70 -16.09
CA GLN A 76 -0.68 7.08 -16.07
C GLN A 76 -0.07 6.67 -14.74
N SER A 77 0.70 5.58 -14.74
CA SER A 77 1.33 5.06 -13.54
C SER A 77 2.66 4.37 -13.86
N THR A 78 3.68 4.72 -13.09
CA THR A 78 5.00 4.07 -13.10
C THR A 78 5.24 3.24 -11.84
N ILE A 79 4.21 3.04 -11.00
CA ILE A 79 4.29 2.21 -9.80
C ILE A 79 4.65 0.78 -10.20
N PRO A 80 5.71 0.17 -9.63
CA PRO A 80 6.11 -1.20 -9.94
C PRO A 80 4.98 -2.20 -9.68
N VAL A 81 4.66 -3.01 -10.69
CA VAL A 81 3.57 -3.99 -10.63
C VAL A 81 4.03 -5.30 -9.99
N ALA A 82 3.16 -5.94 -9.19
CA ALA A 82 3.42 -7.22 -8.51
C ALA A 82 4.63 -7.19 -7.55
N LYS A 83 4.87 -6.05 -6.92
CA LYS A 83 5.93 -5.83 -5.93
C LYS A 83 5.40 -5.63 -4.50
N GLY A 84 4.08 -5.52 -4.32
CA GLY A 84 3.45 -5.13 -3.06
C GLY A 84 3.49 -3.62 -2.83
N MET A 85 3.31 -2.86 -3.92
CA MET A 85 3.29 -1.39 -3.90
C MET A 85 1.89 -0.80 -4.17
N ALA A 86 0.83 -1.58 -3.97
CA ALA A 86 -0.55 -1.15 -4.14
C ALA A 86 -0.88 -0.58 -5.54
N SER A 87 -0.14 -0.98 -6.60
CA SER A 87 -0.33 -0.39 -7.93
C SER A 87 -1.76 -0.62 -8.47
N SER A 88 -2.33 -1.81 -8.27
CA SER A 88 -3.69 -2.12 -8.69
C SER A 88 -4.73 -1.34 -7.89
N THR A 89 -4.58 -1.30 -6.56
CA THR A 89 -5.46 -0.49 -5.68
C THR A 89 -5.43 0.98 -6.08
N ALA A 90 -4.24 1.54 -6.35
CA ALA A 90 -4.10 2.94 -6.76
C ALA A 90 -4.83 3.23 -8.08
N ASP A 91 -4.72 2.32 -9.07
CA ASP A 91 -5.41 2.46 -10.35
C ASP A 91 -6.94 2.39 -10.21
N ILE A 92 -7.42 1.38 -9.45
CA ILE A 92 -8.86 1.15 -9.25
C ILE A 92 -9.49 2.31 -8.46
N ALA A 93 -8.83 2.76 -7.39
CA ALA A 93 -9.34 3.82 -6.54
C ALA A 93 -9.34 5.19 -7.26
N ALA A 94 -8.27 5.53 -7.99
CA ALA A 94 -8.23 6.73 -8.81
C ALA A 94 -9.29 6.68 -9.91
N THR A 95 -9.47 5.52 -10.58
CA THR A 95 -10.54 5.31 -11.57
C THR A 95 -11.92 5.56 -10.95
N ALA A 96 -12.16 5.04 -9.74
CA ALA A 96 -13.45 5.19 -9.07
C ALA A 96 -13.80 6.66 -8.81
N ILE A 97 -12.87 7.42 -8.23
CA ILE A 97 -13.09 8.84 -7.91
C ILE A 97 -13.22 9.69 -9.18
N ALA A 98 -12.35 9.47 -10.18
CA ALA A 98 -12.44 10.18 -11.45
C ALA A 98 -13.78 9.89 -12.17
N THR A 99 -14.24 8.62 -12.19
CA THR A 99 -15.52 8.24 -12.78
C THR A 99 -16.69 8.84 -12.01
N ALA A 100 -16.65 8.80 -10.66
CA ALA A 100 -17.67 9.43 -9.82
C ALA A 100 -17.82 10.92 -10.18
N HIS A 101 -16.71 11.63 -10.16
CA HIS A 101 -16.71 13.06 -10.49
C HIS A 101 -17.16 13.36 -11.93
N TYR A 102 -16.73 12.54 -12.90
CA TYR A 102 -17.15 12.66 -14.29
C TYR A 102 -18.67 12.52 -14.46
N LEU A 103 -19.30 11.63 -13.68
CA LEU A 103 -20.74 11.40 -13.68
C LEU A 103 -21.53 12.36 -12.75
N GLY A 104 -20.85 13.29 -12.06
CA GLY A 104 -21.47 14.25 -11.13
C GLY A 104 -21.83 13.68 -9.77
N HIS A 105 -21.18 12.58 -9.38
CA HIS A 105 -21.34 11.92 -8.07
C HIS A 105 -20.13 12.14 -7.15
N GLN A 106 -20.32 11.81 -5.88
CA GLN A 106 -19.26 11.74 -4.87
C GLN A 106 -19.27 10.36 -4.21
N LEU A 107 -18.10 9.89 -3.81
CA LEU A 107 -17.91 8.67 -3.01
C LEU A 107 -17.19 9.05 -1.73
N ASP A 108 -17.71 8.57 -0.59
CA ASP A 108 -16.96 8.55 0.66
C ASP A 108 -15.92 7.42 0.66
N GLU A 109 -14.94 7.50 1.55
CA GLU A 109 -13.83 6.55 1.62
C GLU A 109 -14.30 5.11 1.92
N GLN A 110 -15.37 4.93 2.70
CA GLN A 110 -15.88 3.62 3.01
C GLN A 110 -16.56 2.97 1.81
N THR A 111 -17.39 3.71 1.10
CA THR A 111 -18.03 3.24 -0.14
C THR A 111 -16.98 2.93 -1.20
N LEU A 112 -15.97 3.81 -1.34
CA LEU A 112 -14.83 3.57 -2.23
C LEU A 112 -14.12 2.25 -1.90
N ALA A 113 -13.78 2.03 -0.62
CA ALA A 113 -13.11 0.81 -0.17
C ALA A 113 -13.95 -0.45 -0.44
N GLN A 114 -15.26 -0.41 -0.18
CA GLN A 114 -16.19 -1.53 -0.48
C GLN A 114 -16.24 -1.84 -1.98
N LEU A 115 -16.29 -0.82 -2.83
CA LEU A 115 -16.27 -0.99 -4.27
C LEU A 115 -14.94 -1.61 -4.73
N CYS A 116 -13.81 -1.13 -4.23
CA CYS A 116 -12.49 -1.69 -4.54
C CYS A 116 -12.39 -3.16 -4.11
N VAL A 117 -12.75 -3.48 -2.85
CA VAL A 117 -12.74 -4.86 -2.31
C VAL A 117 -13.67 -5.78 -3.10
N SER A 118 -14.76 -5.27 -3.68
CA SER A 118 -15.64 -6.07 -4.53
C SER A 118 -14.98 -6.56 -5.82
N LEU A 119 -13.84 -6.00 -6.20
CA LEU A 119 -13.05 -6.40 -7.37
C LEU A 119 -11.82 -7.22 -6.99
N GLU A 120 -11.09 -6.81 -5.95
CA GLU A 120 -9.91 -7.53 -5.42
C GLU A 120 -9.62 -7.11 -3.99
N PRO A 121 -8.81 -7.89 -3.21
CA PRO A 121 -8.29 -7.44 -1.92
C PRO A 121 -7.55 -6.10 -2.06
N THR A 122 -7.88 -5.14 -1.20
CA THR A 122 -7.54 -3.72 -1.39
C THR A 122 -6.64 -3.21 -0.27
N ASP A 123 -5.64 -2.39 -0.62
CA ASP A 123 -4.77 -1.71 0.32
C ASP A 123 -5.49 -0.55 1.04
N SER A 124 -5.07 -0.23 2.28
CA SER A 124 -5.66 0.87 3.03
C SER A 124 -5.21 2.27 2.57
N THR A 125 -4.47 2.36 1.46
CA THR A 125 -4.12 3.64 0.81
C THR A 125 -5.34 4.42 0.30
N VAL A 126 -6.49 3.77 0.20
CA VAL A 126 -7.77 4.42 -0.16
C VAL A 126 -8.29 5.39 0.91
N PHE A 127 -7.80 5.28 2.16
CA PHE A 127 -8.16 6.15 3.27
C PHE A 127 -7.11 7.25 3.47
N ARG A 128 -7.54 8.48 3.76
CA ARG A 128 -6.64 9.61 4.06
C ARG A 128 -5.83 9.39 5.33
N LYS A 129 -6.44 8.78 6.34
CA LYS A 129 -5.80 8.45 7.61
C LYS A 129 -5.16 7.07 7.55
N LEU A 130 -4.08 6.85 8.32
CA LEU A 130 -3.58 5.50 8.55
C LEU A 130 -4.70 4.65 9.15
N THR A 131 -5.14 3.64 8.43
CA THR A 131 -6.32 2.87 8.77
C THR A 131 -6.00 1.39 8.87
N LEU A 132 -6.30 0.78 10.03
CA LEU A 132 -6.36 -0.66 10.18
C LEU A 132 -7.61 -1.16 9.47
N PHE A 133 -7.41 -1.93 8.41
CA PHE A 133 -8.45 -2.25 7.45
C PHE A 133 -8.50 -3.74 7.16
N ASP A 134 -9.71 -4.30 7.15
CA ASP A 134 -9.93 -5.64 6.64
C ASP A 134 -9.97 -5.61 5.11
N HIS A 135 -8.87 -5.98 4.51
CA HIS A 135 -8.64 -5.86 3.07
C HIS A 135 -9.36 -6.89 2.21
N ASN A 136 -10.03 -7.87 2.83
CA ASN A 136 -10.74 -8.94 2.13
C ASN A 136 -12.23 -8.63 1.94
N ASP A 137 -12.85 -7.94 2.91
CA ASP A 137 -14.31 -7.72 2.91
C ASP A 137 -14.74 -6.30 3.30
N ALA A 138 -13.80 -5.44 3.65
CA ALA A 138 -14.06 -4.07 4.10
C ALA A 138 -14.94 -3.98 5.37
N SER A 139 -15.05 -5.05 6.16
CA SER A 139 -15.94 -5.12 7.33
C SER A 139 -15.47 -4.29 8.53
N THR A 140 -14.16 -3.97 8.59
CA THR A 140 -13.54 -3.25 9.70
C THR A 140 -12.60 -2.18 9.18
N GLN A 141 -12.74 -0.97 9.71
CA GLN A 141 -11.79 0.14 9.51
C GLN A 141 -11.65 0.93 10.82
N ILE A 142 -10.40 1.19 11.22
CA ILE A 142 -10.08 1.96 12.43
C ILE A 142 -8.94 2.93 12.06
N GLY A 143 -9.25 4.20 11.89
CA GLY A 143 -8.28 5.23 11.48
C GLY A 143 -7.53 5.86 12.64
N CYS A 144 -6.29 6.30 12.40
CA CYS A 144 -5.53 7.21 13.24
C CYS A 144 -5.75 8.66 12.81
N GLU A 145 -5.85 9.61 13.75
CA GLU A 145 -6.13 11.02 13.42
C GLU A 145 -5.00 11.71 12.63
N SER A 146 -3.76 11.38 12.95
CA SER A 146 -2.57 11.93 12.28
C SER A 146 -1.44 10.90 12.29
N GLN A 147 -0.44 11.08 11.43
CA GLN A 147 0.70 10.17 11.31
C GLN A 147 2.02 10.92 11.44
N PRO A 148 3.07 10.27 12.00
CA PRO A 148 4.41 10.85 12.01
C PRO A 148 4.93 11.06 10.58
N GLN A 149 5.73 12.11 10.39
CA GLN A 149 6.42 12.37 9.13
C GLN A 149 7.70 11.54 9.08
N LEU A 150 7.92 10.85 7.97
CA LEU A 150 9.15 10.10 7.70
C LEU A 150 9.34 9.86 6.19
N ASP A 151 10.52 9.39 5.85
CA ASP A 151 10.88 8.95 4.51
C ASP A 151 11.12 7.43 4.50
N LEU A 152 11.09 6.86 3.31
CA LEU A 152 11.41 5.46 3.07
C LEU A 152 12.49 5.36 1.98
N LEU A 153 13.55 4.63 2.28
CA LEU A 153 14.39 4.08 1.24
C LEU A 153 13.79 2.74 0.81
N VAL A 154 13.02 2.78 -0.28
CA VAL A 154 12.35 1.61 -0.85
C VAL A 154 13.38 0.76 -1.59
N LEU A 155 13.51 -0.50 -1.20
CA LEU A 155 14.37 -1.50 -1.79
C LEU A 155 13.52 -2.39 -2.70
N GLU A 156 13.70 -2.28 -4.01
CA GLU A 156 12.95 -3.03 -4.99
C GLU A 156 13.72 -4.26 -5.44
N SER A 157 13.10 -5.44 -5.26
CA SER A 157 13.62 -6.71 -5.74
C SER A 157 13.27 -6.92 -7.23
N PRO A 158 14.10 -7.61 -8.02
CA PRO A 158 13.72 -8.06 -9.36
C PRO A 158 12.57 -9.08 -9.33
N GLU A 159 12.38 -9.79 -8.20
CA GLU A 159 11.32 -10.78 -8.05
C GLU A 159 9.94 -10.12 -8.00
N THR A 160 8.94 -10.84 -8.50
CA THR A 160 7.53 -10.44 -8.48
C THR A 160 6.69 -11.50 -7.78
N LEU A 161 5.70 -11.05 -7.01
CA LEU A 161 4.70 -11.92 -6.41
C LEU A 161 3.32 -11.28 -6.63
N ARG A 162 2.43 -12.02 -7.29
CA ARG A 162 1.05 -11.56 -7.44
C ARG A 162 0.28 -11.78 -6.15
N THR A 163 -0.52 -10.82 -5.75
CA THR A 163 -1.38 -10.92 -4.55
C THR A 163 -2.25 -12.19 -4.57
N ALA A 164 -2.79 -12.56 -5.72
CA ALA A 164 -3.56 -13.80 -5.87
C ALA A 164 -2.77 -15.07 -5.55
N ASP A 165 -1.46 -15.10 -5.83
CA ASP A 165 -0.60 -16.26 -5.53
C ASP A 165 -0.28 -16.30 -4.02
N TYR A 166 -0.06 -15.15 -3.38
CA TYR A 166 0.07 -15.06 -1.93
C TYR A 166 -1.18 -15.60 -1.21
N HIS A 167 -2.38 -15.26 -1.67
CA HIS A 167 -3.64 -15.72 -1.06
C HIS A 167 -3.88 -17.23 -1.21
N ARG A 168 -3.16 -17.92 -2.10
CA ARG A 168 -3.21 -19.39 -2.23
C ARG A 168 -2.31 -20.13 -1.25
N ILE A 169 -1.38 -19.44 -0.60
CA ILE A 169 -0.49 -20.04 0.41
C ILE A 169 -1.34 -20.44 1.63
N PRO A 170 -1.18 -21.65 2.20
CA PRO A 170 -1.81 -22.03 3.46
C PRO A 170 -1.22 -21.20 4.61
N ARG A 171 -1.82 -20.06 4.92
CA ARG A 171 -1.23 -19.06 5.82
C ARG A 171 -1.92 -18.89 7.18
N HIS A 172 -3.08 -19.52 7.38
CA HIS A 172 -3.89 -19.28 8.57
C HIS A 172 -3.14 -19.57 9.89
N SER A 173 -2.42 -20.68 9.98
CA SER A 173 -1.63 -21.02 11.19
C SER A 173 -0.48 -20.04 11.43
N GLY A 174 0.22 -19.61 10.37
CA GLY A 174 1.29 -18.61 10.46
C GLY A 174 0.76 -17.23 10.87
N LEU A 175 -0.38 -16.80 10.32
CA LEU A 175 -1.06 -15.57 10.72
C LEU A 175 -1.44 -15.60 12.20
N GLN A 176 -2.03 -16.70 12.68
CA GLN A 176 -2.39 -16.83 14.10
C GLN A 176 -1.18 -16.86 15.02
N ALA A 177 -0.08 -17.49 14.61
CA ALA A 177 1.17 -17.49 15.40
C ALA A 177 1.72 -16.08 15.60
N GLY A 178 1.57 -15.18 14.62
CA GLY A 178 1.96 -13.77 14.69
C GLY A 178 1.01 -12.85 15.47
N ALA A 179 -0.22 -13.31 15.80
CA ALA A 179 -1.29 -12.45 16.30
C ALA A 179 -0.92 -11.61 17.54
N ALA A 180 -0.19 -12.19 18.49
CA ALA A 180 0.24 -11.48 19.71
C ALA A 180 1.25 -10.36 19.40
N ALA A 181 2.17 -10.58 18.47
CA ALA A 181 3.13 -9.57 18.02
C ALA A 181 2.42 -8.45 17.27
N LEU A 182 1.46 -8.80 16.39
CA LEU A 182 0.69 -7.85 15.60
C LEU A 182 -0.28 -7.02 16.45
N ARG A 183 -0.82 -7.58 17.53
CA ARG A 183 -1.57 -6.77 18.49
C ARG A 183 -0.70 -5.68 19.10
N ARG A 184 0.51 -6.03 19.56
CA ARG A 184 1.47 -5.03 20.09
C ARG A 184 1.90 -4.03 19.01
N ALA A 185 2.05 -4.48 17.75
CA ALA A 185 2.36 -3.60 16.65
C ALA A 185 1.24 -2.57 16.43
N TRP A 186 -0.02 -2.99 16.48
CA TRP A 186 -1.16 -2.07 16.37
C TRP A 186 -1.21 -1.05 17.52
N ASP A 187 -0.99 -1.48 18.76
CA ASP A 187 -0.93 -0.58 19.92
C ASP A 187 0.18 0.49 19.72
N LYS A 188 1.35 0.09 19.15
CA LYS A 188 2.44 1.02 18.82
C LYS A 188 2.10 1.97 17.66
N VAL A 189 1.34 1.54 16.64
CA VAL A 189 0.84 2.43 15.58
C VAL A 189 -0.04 3.51 16.20
N GLN A 190 -0.96 3.14 17.08
CA GLN A 190 -1.82 4.10 17.77
C GLN A 190 -1.02 5.07 18.64
N GLU A 191 -0.03 4.58 19.40
CA GLU A 191 0.88 5.42 20.18
C GLU A 191 1.67 6.38 19.29
N ALA A 192 2.18 5.90 18.14
CA ALA A 192 2.91 6.71 17.18
C ALA A 192 2.05 7.85 16.62
N CYS A 193 0.79 7.56 16.31
CA CYS A 193 -0.15 8.56 15.80
C CYS A 193 -0.46 9.66 16.84
N VAL A 194 -0.61 9.28 18.12
CA VAL A 194 -0.87 10.24 19.20
C VAL A 194 0.38 11.08 19.52
N SER A 195 1.54 10.43 19.62
CA SER A 195 2.80 11.08 20.01
C SER A 195 3.56 11.72 18.84
N GLN A 196 3.15 11.48 17.60
CA GLN A 196 3.87 11.87 16.37
C GLN A 196 5.32 11.35 16.36
N ASN A 197 5.54 10.16 16.93
CA ASN A 197 6.86 9.58 17.11
C ASN A 197 7.16 8.55 16.00
N PRO A 198 8.08 8.85 15.04
CA PRO A 198 8.41 7.95 13.94
C PRO A 198 9.12 6.65 14.41
N TYR A 199 9.85 6.68 15.52
CA TYR A 199 10.44 5.47 16.10
C TYR A 199 9.37 4.46 16.53
N ARG A 200 8.25 4.93 17.14
CA ARG A 200 7.15 4.03 17.53
C ARG A 200 6.48 3.40 16.30
N LEU A 201 6.36 4.16 15.23
CA LEU A 201 5.83 3.63 13.97
C LEU A 201 6.80 2.60 13.36
N GLY A 202 8.10 2.89 13.37
CA GLY A 202 9.14 1.98 12.90
C GLY A 202 9.24 0.69 13.72
N GLU A 203 9.13 0.77 15.05
CA GLU A 203 9.05 -0.40 15.93
C GLU A 203 7.83 -1.29 15.58
N ALA A 204 6.66 -0.67 15.33
CA ALA A 204 5.46 -1.39 14.90
C ALA A 204 5.68 -2.13 13.59
N ALA A 205 6.23 -1.43 12.60
CA ALA A 205 6.51 -1.97 11.27
C ALA A 205 7.54 -3.12 11.35
N THR A 206 8.60 -2.95 12.14
CA THR A 206 9.63 -3.98 12.35
C THR A 206 9.06 -5.23 13.01
N LEU A 207 8.16 -5.09 14.00
CA LEU A 207 7.46 -6.23 14.60
C LEU A 207 6.62 -6.99 13.57
N SER A 208 5.88 -6.28 12.73
CA SER A 208 5.09 -6.89 11.67
C SER A 208 5.97 -7.56 10.61
N ALA A 209 7.02 -6.87 10.16
CA ALA A 209 7.98 -7.40 9.20
C ALA A 209 8.64 -8.69 9.72
N THR A 210 9.02 -8.73 11.00
CA THR A 210 9.58 -9.93 11.64
C THR A 210 8.57 -11.08 11.70
N ALA A 211 7.32 -10.79 12.07
CA ALA A 211 6.27 -11.80 12.11
C ALA A 211 5.98 -12.39 10.71
N SER A 212 6.07 -11.60 9.67
CA SER A 212 5.82 -12.02 8.29
C SER A 212 6.89 -12.97 7.73
N GLN A 213 8.10 -13.02 8.33
CA GLN A 213 9.16 -13.94 7.88
C GLN A 213 8.76 -15.42 7.99
N LEU A 214 7.77 -15.73 8.83
CA LEU A 214 7.20 -17.09 8.92
C LEU A 214 6.39 -17.49 7.67
N LEU A 215 5.89 -16.50 6.92
CA LEU A 215 5.00 -16.70 5.78
C LEU A 215 5.67 -16.43 4.43
N LEU A 216 6.36 -15.30 4.36
CA LEU A 216 7.06 -14.84 3.16
C LEU A 216 8.40 -14.20 3.56
N PRO A 217 9.44 -15.04 3.79
CA PRO A 217 10.75 -14.55 4.21
C PRO A 217 11.37 -13.66 3.14
N LYS A 218 11.98 -12.54 3.58
CA LYS A 218 12.80 -11.68 2.74
C LYS A 218 14.25 -12.14 2.79
N PRO A 219 14.99 -12.11 1.68
CA PRO A 219 16.41 -12.47 1.66
C PRO A 219 17.19 -11.65 2.70
N ASP A 220 18.12 -12.29 3.40
CA ASP A 220 19.03 -11.65 4.37
C ASP A 220 18.35 -10.67 5.35
N PHE A 221 17.15 -10.99 5.81
CA PHE A 221 16.34 -10.11 6.67
C PHE A 221 17.07 -9.70 7.97
N ASP A 222 17.85 -10.62 8.57
CA ASP A 222 18.64 -10.31 9.75
C ASP A 222 19.72 -9.24 9.48
N SER A 223 20.28 -9.21 8.27
CA SER A 223 21.23 -8.18 7.84
C SER A 223 20.55 -6.81 7.65
N LEU A 224 19.27 -6.80 7.26
CA LEU A 224 18.46 -5.58 7.23
C LEU A 224 18.16 -5.06 8.64
N LEU A 225 17.83 -5.94 9.58
CA LEU A 225 17.64 -5.56 10.99
C LEU A 225 18.93 -4.98 11.60
N ALA A 226 20.08 -5.62 11.34
CA ALA A 226 21.38 -5.10 11.78
C ALA A 226 21.68 -3.72 11.17
N LEU A 227 21.34 -3.49 9.89
CA LEU A 227 21.48 -2.19 9.26
C LEU A 227 20.60 -1.11 9.91
N VAL A 228 19.36 -1.46 10.28
CA VAL A 228 18.45 -0.54 10.99
C VAL A 228 19.08 -0.08 12.30
N GLU A 229 19.67 -1.00 13.07
CA GLU A 229 20.35 -0.68 14.33
C GLU A 229 21.64 0.12 14.11
N GLU A 230 22.49 -0.30 13.19
CA GLU A 230 23.80 0.34 12.89
C GLU A 230 23.66 1.78 12.37
N CYS A 231 22.57 2.07 11.66
CA CYS A 231 22.29 3.39 11.09
C CYS A 231 21.26 4.22 11.91
N ASP A 232 20.84 3.74 13.08
CA ASP A 232 19.82 4.38 13.95
C ASP A 232 18.53 4.72 13.20
N LEU A 233 18.10 3.85 12.26
CA LEU A 233 16.88 4.06 11.48
C LEU A 233 15.64 3.87 12.35
N TYR A 234 14.51 4.40 11.91
CA TYR A 234 13.24 4.24 12.65
C TYR A 234 12.75 2.80 12.68
N GLY A 235 13.02 2.02 11.61
CA GLY A 235 12.64 0.62 11.49
C GLY A 235 12.65 0.14 10.05
N VAL A 236 12.07 -1.04 9.84
CA VAL A 236 11.89 -1.66 8.54
C VAL A 236 10.46 -2.14 8.37
N ASN A 237 9.87 -1.87 7.21
CA ASN A 237 8.63 -2.49 6.79
C ASN A 237 8.82 -3.35 5.54
N VAL A 238 7.89 -4.23 5.25
CA VAL A 238 7.96 -5.14 4.09
C VAL A 238 6.60 -5.24 3.42
N ALA A 239 6.61 -5.54 2.13
CA ALA A 239 5.39 -6.01 1.48
C ALA A 239 5.11 -7.46 1.93
N HIS A 240 3.97 -7.67 2.56
CA HIS A 240 3.55 -8.98 3.06
C HIS A 240 3.05 -9.89 1.91
N SER A 241 2.55 -9.29 0.84
CA SER A 241 2.13 -9.96 -0.40
C SER A 241 2.97 -9.55 -1.61
N GLY A 242 4.23 -9.14 -1.40
CA GLY A 242 5.13 -8.64 -2.44
C GLY A 242 6.60 -8.79 -2.08
N SER A 243 7.47 -8.14 -2.84
CA SER A 243 8.92 -8.27 -2.74
C SER A 243 9.66 -7.03 -2.25
N VAL A 244 9.00 -5.87 -2.14
CA VAL A 244 9.66 -4.66 -1.66
C VAL A 244 9.89 -4.67 -0.15
N VAL A 245 10.94 -3.95 0.25
CA VAL A 245 11.28 -3.64 1.63
C VAL A 245 11.45 -2.12 1.75
N GLY A 246 11.01 -1.51 2.84
CA GLY A 246 11.21 -0.10 3.13
C GLY A 246 12.07 0.09 4.38
N LEU A 247 13.17 0.81 4.26
CA LEU A 247 13.93 1.29 5.41
C LEU A 247 13.35 2.65 5.81
N MET A 248 12.80 2.74 7.03
CA MET A 248 12.11 3.92 7.55
C MET A 248 13.11 4.89 8.16
N LEU A 249 13.17 6.11 7.67
CA LEU A 249 14.19 7.10 8.03
C LEU A 249 13.66 8.54 7.93
N ASP A 250 14.51 9.50 8.24
CA ASP A 250 14.35 10.93 7.95
C ASP A 250 15.56 11.38 7.16
N ARG A 251 15.37 11.82 5.90
CA ARG A 251 16.45 12.25 5.00
C ARG A 251 17.22 13.48 5.48
N THR A 252 16.69 14.20 6.46
CA THR A 252 17.36 15.35 7.06
C THR A 252 18.23 14.97 8.26
N ARG A 253 18.02 13.79 8.83
CA ARG A 253 18.73 13.27 10.00
C ARG A 253 19.71 12.17 9.65
N HIS A 254 19.33 11.27 8.73
CA HIS A 254 20.11 10.09 8.35
C HIS A 254 20.85 10.33 7.04
N ASP A 255 22.11 9.93 7.00
CA ASP A 255 22.92 9.98 5.79
C ASP A 255 22.50 8.85 4.83
N VAL A 256 21.67 9.20 3.86
CA VAL A 256 21.11 8.25 2.87
C VAL A 256 22.20 7.62 2.02
N ASP A 257 23.25 8.36 1.68
CA ASP A 257 24.37 7.83 0.86
C ASP A 257 25.19 6.84 1.68
N TYR A 258 25.41 7.09 2.96
CA TYR A 258 26.01 6.12 3.87
C TYR A 258 25.17 4.85 4.01
N ILE A 259 23.85 4.94 4.14
CA ILE A 259 22.95 3.79 4.19
C ILE A 259 23.07 2.96 2.90
N LYS A 260 23.05 3.61 1.74
CA LYS A 260 23.23 2.93 0.44
C LYS A 260 24.60 2.26 0.33
N TRP A 261 25.64 2.91 0.82
CA TRP A 261 26.99 2.32 0.88
C TRP A 261 27.00 1.08 1.80
N MET A 262 26.35 1.14 2.98
CA MET A 262 26.24 0.00 3.89
C MET A 262 25.46 -1.17 3.27
N LEU A 263 24.37 -0.90 2.52
CA LEU A 263 23.64 -1.92 1.76
C LEU A 263 24.56 -2.63 0.76
N ALA A 264 25.43 -1.90 0.09
CA ALA A 264 26.41 -2.47 -0.83
C ALA A 264 27.48 -3.29 -0.11
N GLN A 265 28.03 -2.79 1.03
CA GLN A 265 29.03 -3.52 1.84
C GLN A 265 28.47 -4.84 2.38
N LYS A 266 27.22 -4.86 2.82
CA LYS A 266 26.51 -6.06 3.28
C LYS A 266 26.01 -6.94 2.12
N LYS A 267 26.29 -6.57 0.85
CA LYS A 267 25.85 -7.27 -0.38
C LYS A 267 24.33 -7.38 -0.54
N LEU A 268 23.57 -6.57 0.18
CA LEU A 268 22.11 -6.56 0.12
C LEU A 268 21.58 -6.04 -1.23
N THR A 269 22.36 -5.26 -1.96
CA THR A 269 22.05 -4.78 -3.31
C THR A 269 21.90 -5.90 -4.35
N VAL A 270 22.36 -7.11 -4.05
CA VAL A 270 22.13 -8.30 -4.92
C VAL A 270 20.64 -8.65 -4.95
N HIS A 271 19.95 -8.53 -3.82
CA HIS A 271 18.52 -8.81 -3.69
C HIS A 271 17.66 -7.61 -4.06
N TRP A 272 18.16 -6.39 -3.83
CA TRP A 272 17.47 -5.13 -4.09
C TRP A 272 18.35 -4.17 -4.87
N PRO A 273 18.49 -4.39 -6.20
CA PRO A 273 19.36 -3.55 -7.05
C PRO A 273 18.79 -2.15 -7.30
N GLN A 274 17.47 -1.98 -7.18
CA GLN A 274 16.82 -0.67 -7.37
C GLN A 274 16.42 -0.10 -6.00
N GLN A 275 16.67 1.20 -5.83
CA GLN A 275 16.47 1.91 -4.57
C GLN A 275 15.81 3.26 -4.85
N HIS A 276 14.70 3.56 -4.18
CA HIS A 276 13.93 4.78 -4.36
C HIS A 276 13.76 5.49 -3.01
N LEU A 277 14.17 6.74 -2.92
CA LEU A 277 13.95 7.55 -1.72
C LEU A 277 12.63 8.30 -1.86
N LEU A 278 11.62 7.89 -1.11
CA LEU A 278 10.27 8.42 -1.17
C LEU A 278 9.85 8.99 0.19
N ARG A 279 8.96 9.98 0.18
CA ARG A 279 8.32 10.47 1.38
C ARG A 279 7.08 9.63 1.69
N MET A 280 6.85 9.32 2.96
CA MET A 280 5.55 8.83 3.40
C MET A 280 4.54 9.98 3.33
N VAL A 281 3.39 9.72 2.74
CA VAL A 281 2.31 10.71 2.54
C VAL A 281 1.01 10.24 3.20
N THR A 282 0.02 11.13 3.26
CA THR A 282 -1.34 10.69 3.60
C THR A 282 -1.91 9.85 2.45
N GLY A 283 -2.69 8.84 2.79
CA GLY A 283 -3.47 8.10 1.80
C GLY A 283 -4.64 8.93 1.27
N GLY A 284 -5.59 8.25 0.66
CA GLY A 284 -6.77 8.83 0.04
C GLY A 284 -6.54 9.16 -1.44
N VAL A 285 -7.65 9.28 -2.16
CA VAL A 285 -7.64 9.69 -3.56
C VAL A 285 -7.91 11.20 -3.65
N GLU A 286 -7.15 11.88 -4.48
CA GLU A 286 -7.26 13.32 -4.69
C GLU A 286 -7.74 13.62 -6.11
N LEU A 287 -8.75 14.49 -6.25
CA LEU A 287 -9.13 15.09 -7.51
C LEU A 287 -8.12 16.19 -7.88
N GLN A 288 -7.77 16.25 -9.17
CA GLN A 288 -6.84 17.21 -9.75
C GLN A 288 -7.58 18.37 -10.46
#